data_3e17f54fe635e619780d4a1793df833e
#
_entry.id   3e17f54fe635e619780d4a1793df833e
#
_cell.length_a   1.000
_cell.length_b   1.000
_cell.length_c   1.000
_cell.angle_alpha   90.00
_cell.angle_beta   90.00
_cell.angle_gamma   90.00
#
_symmetry.space_group_name_H-M   'P 1'
#
loop_
_entity.id
_entity.type
_entity.pdbx_description
1 polymer ?
#
loop_
_entity_poly.entity_id
_entity_poly.type
_entity_poly.pdbx_seq_one_letter_code
_entity_poly.pdbx_strand_id
1 'polypeptide(L)'
;AGAYLIGHDVAVADFNQYGTRRGNHEVMMRGTFANIRIRNHMLGPNGKEGGYTIHYPSKEETSIYDAAMQYKQEGVPLVIFAGVEYGNGSSRDWAAKGTNLLGVKAVVAQSFERIHRSNLVGMGIIPFVFEEGTTWQSLGLKGDELVTIEGLEKIKPREKKIAKITYGDGTVKEVPLLSRVDTL
;
A
#
# COMPACT_ATOMS: atom_id res chain seq x y z
N ALA A 1 5.78 16.33 3.40
CA ALA A 1 4.79 17.36 3.69
C ALA A 1 5.43 18.70 4.06
N GLY A 2 6.43 18.72 4.95
CA GLY A 2 7.08 19.97 5.35
C GLY A 2 7.64 20.79 4.18
N ALA A 3 8.38 20.16 3.28
CA ALA A 3 8.92 20.83 2.10
C ALA A 3 7.82 21.36 1.17
N TYR A 4 6.73 20.62 1.04
CA TYR A 4 5.55 21.06 0.29
C TYR A 4 4.94 22.33 0.90
N LEU A 5 4.77 22.36 2.23
CA LEU A 5 4.18 23.51 2.93
C LEU A 5 5.09 24.74 2.82
N ILE A 6 6.39 24.58 2.98
CA ILE A 6 7.35 25.68 2.80
C ILE A 6 7.27 26.23 1.37
N GLY A 7 7.20 25.38 0.37
CA GLY A 7 7.05 25.78 -1.04
C GLY A 7 5.72 26.50 -1.34
N HIS A 8 4.75 26.46 -0.42
CA HIS A 8 3.47 27.16 -0.49
C HIS A 8 3.32 28.25 0.57
N ASP A 9 4.43 28.83 1.00
CA ASP A 9 4.51 29.98 1.91
C ASP A 9 3.96 29.73 3.32
N VAL A 10 3.98 28.47 3.77
CA VAL A 10 3.58 28.12 5.14
C VAL A 10 4.81 28.07 6.03
N ALA A 11 4.85 28.92 7.06
CA ALA A 11 5.94 28.91 8.03
C ALA A 11 5.95 27.62 8.87
N VAL A 12 7.13 27.19 9.32
CA VAL A 12 7.28 25.97 10.13
C VAL A 12 6.40 25.98 11.37
N ALA A 13 6.26 27.17 12.02
CA ALA A 13 5.40 27.32 13.18
C ALA A 13 3.92 27.05 12.92
N ASP A 14 3.49 27.17 11.66
CA ASP A 14 2.11 27.02 11.23
C ASP A 14 1.82 25.65 10.60
N PHE A 15 2.75 24.69 10.64
CA PHE A 15 2.56 23.37 10.04
C PHE A 15 1.38 22.60 10.62
N ASN A 16 1.20 22.66 11.93
CA ASN A 16 0.16 21.91 12.64
C ASN A 16 0.30 20.37 12.46
N GLN A 17 -0.69 19.64 12.91
CA GLN A 17 -0.78 18.19 12.71
C GLN A 17 -1.48 17.86 11.40
N TYR A 18 -1.24 16.66 10.85
CA TYR A 18 -1.94 16.19 9.66
C TYR A 18 -3.47 16.29 9.78
N GLY A 19 -4.01 16.02 10.98
CA GLY A 19 -5.45 16.10 11.23
C GLY A 19 -6.07 17.47 10.98
N THR A 20 -5.32 18.55 11.14
CA THR A 20 -5.79 19.92 10.88
C THR A 20 -5.80 20.27 9.39
N ARG A 21 -5.15 19.47 8.56
CA ARG A 21 -5.04 19.68 7.11
C ARG A 21 -5.78 18.65 6.27
N ARG A 22 -6.82 18.03 6.81
CA ARG A 22 -7.61 16.99 6.14
C ARG A 22 -8.22 17.44 4.82
N GLY A 23 -8.51 18.72 4.66
CA GLY A 23 -9.01 19.27 3.41
C GLY A 23 -7.98 19.38 2.30
N ASN A 24 -6.70 19.24 2.61
CA ASN A 24 -5.62 19.33 1.64
C ASN A 24 -5.07 17.93 1.34
N HIS A 25 -5.55 17.33 0.26
CA HIS A 25 -5.14 15.98 -0.16
C HIS A 25 -3.65 15.89 -0.46
N GLU A 26 -3.02 16.95 -0.92
CA GLU A 26 -1.57 16.98 -1.20
C GLU A 26 -0.75 16.78 0.06
N VAL A 27 -1.16 17.40 1.17
CA VAL A 27 -0.50 17.21 2.46
C VAL A 27 -0.81 15.83 3.02
N MET A 28 -2.08 15.42 2.99
CA MET A 28 -2.52 14.14 3.54
C MET A 28 -1.91 12.94 2.81
N MET A 29 -1.80 13.02 1.50
CA MET A 29 -1.17 11.99 0.68
C MET A 29 0.29 11.78 1.06
N ARG A 30 1.03 12.87 1.33
CA ARG A 30 2.41 12.80 1.80
C ARG A 30 2.54 12.21 3.20
N GLY A 31 1.48 12.33 4.01
CA GLY A 31 1.41 11.76 5.35
C GLY A 31 0.97 10.30 5.41
N THR A 32 0.46 9.77 4.31
CA THR A 32 0.10 8.35 4.24
C THR A 32 1.37 7.52 4.39
N PHE A 33 1.35 6.54 5.31
CA PHE A 33 2.52 5.74 5.69
C PHE A 33 3.69 6.52 6.31
N ALA A 34 3.48 7.74 6.76
CA ALA A 34 4.52 8.55 7.41
C ALA A 34 4.71 8.23 8.91
N ASN A 35 4.04 7.21 9.43
CA ASN A 35 4.22 6.78 10.81
C ASN A 35 5.65 6.28 11.03
N ILE A 36 6.33 6.83 12.04
CA ILE A 36 7.72 6.49 12.36
C ILE A 36 7.93 5.03 12.78
N ARG A 37 6.88 4.32 13.14
CA ARG A 37 6.92 2.90 13.55
C ARG A 37 6.60 1.92 12.42
N ILE A 38 6.25 2.40 11.24
CA ILE A 38 6.04 1.53 10.09
C ILE A 38 7.37 0.87 9.72
N ARG A 39 7.30 -0.41 9.43
CA ARG A 39 8.44 -1.16 8.94
C ARG A 39 8.12 -1.77 7.58
N ASN A 40 8.84 -1.33 6.57
CA ASN A 40 8.79 -1.94 5.26
C ASN A 40 9.89 -2.99 5.15
N HIS A 41 9.50 -4.25 5.10
CA HIS A 41 10.44 -5.37 5.06
C HIS A 41 11.26 -5.45 3.77
N MET A 42 10.91 -4.70 2.73
CA MET A 42 11.74 -4.55 1.54
C MET A 42 13.13 -3.97 1.85
N LEU A 43 13.25 -3.20 2.92
CA LEU A 43 14.51 -2.60 3.37
C LEU A 43 15.41 -3.56 4.13
N GLY A 44 14.98 -4.81 4.31
CA GLY A 44 15.72 -5.84 5.06
C GLY A 44 15.56 -5.73 6.58
N PRO A 45 16.19 -6.65 7.33
CA PRO A 45 15.99 -6.74 8.79
C PRO A 45 16.57 -5.55 9.57
N ASN A 46 17.55 -4.85 9.00
CA ASN A 46 18.18 -3.66 9.59
C ASN A 46 17.77 -2.37 8.87
N GLY A 47 16.69 -2.42 8.08
CA GLY A 47 16.19 -1.26 7.35
C GLY A 47 15.62 -0.19 8.27
N LYS A 48 15.54 1.02 7.73
CA LYS A 48 14.94 2.15 8.44
C LYS A 48 13.47 1.90 8.77
N GLU A 49 13.07 2.31 9.95
CA GLU A 49 11.66 2.45 10.27
C GLU A 49 11.11 3.75 9.68
N GLY A 50 9.80 3.80 9.44
CA GLY A 50 9.12 4.95 8.87
C GLY A 50 8.63 4.73 7.45
N GLY A 51 8.26 5.78 6.79
CA GLY A 51 7.63 5.76 5.45
C GLY A 51 8.62 5.61 4.29
N TYR A 52 9.49 4.63 4.32
CA TYR A 52 10.51 4.39 3.30
C TYR A 52 10.25 3.12 2.52
N THR A 53 10.74 3.08 1.30
CA THR A 53 10.67 1.92 0.40
C THR A 53 11.83 1.94 -0.59
N ILE A 54 11.85 0.96 -1.48
CA ILE A 54 12.78 0.89 -2.59
C ILE A 54 11.99 1.00 -3.89
N HIS A 55 12.40 1.91 -4.78
CA HIS A 55 11.84 2.02 -6.12
C HIS A 55 12.56 1.04 -7.06
N TYR A 56 11.80 0.31 -7.87
CA TYR A 56 12.32 -0.60 -8.89
C TYR A 56 11.93 -0.10 -10.30
N PRO A 57 12.78 -0.26 -11.32
CA PRO A 57 14.06 -1.00 -11.34
C PRO A 57 15.26 -0.21 -10.82
N SER A 58 15.11 1.07 -10.44
CA SER A 58 16.24 1.92 -10.02
C SER A 58 16.96 1.42 -8.77
N LYS A 59 16.28 0.65 -7.91
CA LYS A 59 16.76 0.14 -6.61
C LYS A 59 17.14 1.26 -5.62
N GLU A 60 16.64 2.46 -5.81
CA GLU A 60 16.85 3.58 -4.90
C GLU A 60 15.94 3.49 -3.68
N GLU A 61 16.52 3.69 -2.50
CA GLU A 61 15.77 3.87 -1.27
C GLU A 61 15.23 5.30 -1.21
N THR A 62 13.93 5.43 -1.04
CA THR A 62 13.25 6.73 -1.03
C THR A 62 12.01 6.67 -0.15
N SER A 63 11.34 7.80 0.04
CA SER A 63 10.05 7.80 0.73
C SER A 63 9.00 7.04 -0.08
N ILE A 64 8.02 6.46 0.60
CA ILE A 64 6.90 5.78 -0.06
C ILE A 64 6.17 6.75 -1.00
N TYR A 65 6.00 8.01 -0.57
CA TYR A 65 5.39 9.04 -1.41
C TYR A 65 6.17 9.26 -2.71
N ASP A 66 7.48 9.47 -2.63
CA ASP A 66 8.30 9.75 -3.82
C ASP A 66 8.35 8.54 -4.77
N ALA A 67 8.49 7.33 -4.23
CA ALA A 67 8.42 6.12 -5.03
C ALA A 67 7.07 5.98 -5.74
N ALA A 68 5.97 6.22 -5.03
CA ALA A 68 4.62 6.15 -5.59
C ALA A 68 4.42 7.16 -6.72
N MET A 69 4.96 8.38 -6.59
CA MET A 69 4.88 9.39 -7.64
C MET A 69 5.69 8.99 -8.88
N GLN A 70 6.86 8.38 -8.71
CA GLN A 70 7.64 7.83 -9.81
C GLN A 70 6.87 6.72 -10.55
N TYR A 71 6.30 5.76 -9.82
CA TYR A 71 5.48 4.71 -10.43
C TYR A 71 4.26 5.26 -11.15
N LYS A 72 3.64 6.32 -10.63
CA LYS A 72 2.54 6.99 -11.33
C LYS A 72 2.97 7.58 -12.66
N GLN A 73 4.11 8.24 -12.73
CA GLN A 73 4.67 8.76 -13.97
C GLN A 73 5.00 7.64 -14.97
N GLU A 74 5.42 6.49 -14.47
CA GLU A 74 5.73 5.30 -15.26
C GLU A 74 4.47 4.51 -15.67
N GLY A 75 3.31 4.85 -15.12
CA GLY A 75 2.06 4.14 -15.36
C GLY A 75 1.98 2.77 -14.69
N VAL A 76 2.71 2.55 -13.61
CA VAL A 76 2.78 1.28 -12.89
C VAL A 76 1.87 1.30 -11.67
N PRO A 77 0.81 0.47 -11.64
CA PRO A 77 -0.01 0.29 -10.44
C PRO A 77 0.73 -0.53 -9.38
N LEU A 78 0.33 -0.35 -8.13
CA LEU A 78 1.01 -0.95 -6.98
C LEU A 78 0.12 -1.94 -6.24
N VAL A 79 0.76 -2.87 -5.53
CA VAL A 79 0.13 -3.79 -4.59
C VAL A 79 0.90 -3.77 -3.27
N ILE A 80 0.19 -3.94 -2.17
CA ILE A 80 0.78 -4.07 -0.83
C ILE A 80 0.60 -5.51 -0.36
N PHE A 81 1.67 -6.11 0.13
CA PHE A 81 1.63 -7.38 0.85
C PHE A 81 1.85 -7.11 2.34
N ALA A 82 1.01 -7.69 3.18
CA ALA A 82 1.05 -7.44 4.61
C ALA A 82 0.73 -8.71 5.43
N GLY A 83 0.84 -8.59 6.73
CA GLY A 83 0.59 -9.67 7.69
C GLY A 83 -0.84 -9.67 8.23
N VAL A 84 -0.95 -9.84 9.55
CA VAL A 84 -2.24 -9.92 10.26
C VAL A 84 -2.75 -8.53 10.63
N GLU A 85 -4.07 -8.38 10.71
CA GLU A 85 -4.74 -7.16 11.18
C GLU A 85 -4.31 -5.89 10.45
N TYR A 86 -4.15 -5.99 9.12
CA TYR A 86 -3.79 -4.82 8.31
C TYR A 86 -4.81 -3.70 8.49
N GLY A 87 -4.30 -2.50 8.80
CA GLY A 87 -5.12 -1.32 9.07
C GLY A 87 -5.41 -1.07 10.55
N ASN A 88 -4.97 -1.96 11.43
CA ASN A 88 -5.11 -1.76 12.88
C ASN A 88 -4.30 -0.54 13.33
N GLY A 89 -4.90 0.30 14.17
CA GLY A 89 -4.29 1.56 14.61
C GLY A 89 -4.43 2.72 13.62
N SER A 90 -4.91 2.45 12.41
CA SER A 90 -5.29 3.47 11.44
C SER A 90 -6.79 3.74 11.57
N SER A 91 -7.17 4.95 11.82
CA SER A 91 -8.52 5.23 12.27
C SER A 91 -9.38 6.00 11.28
N ARG A 92 -9.13 5.95 9.96
CA ARG A 92 -9.93 6.85 9.11
C ARG A 92 -9.91 6.49 7.62
N ASP A 93 -10.92 7.00 6.92
CA ASP A 93 -11.05 7.03 5.47
C ASP A 93 -9.78 7.51 4.76
N TRP A 94 -9.06 8.43 5.37
CA TRP A 94 -7.85 8.98 4.80
C TRP A 94 -6.72 7.95 4.64
N ALA A 95 -6.62 6.96 5.50
CA ALA A 95 -5.64 5.90 5.32
C ALA A 95 -5.91 5.12 4.01
N ALA A 96 -7.16 4.83 3.73
CA ALA A 96 -7.56 4.18 2.48
C ALA A 96 -7.50 5.14 1.28
N LYS A 97 -7.97 6.37 1.43
CA LYS A 97 -7.92 7.38 0.37
C LYS A 97 -6.48 7.72 -0.03
N GLY A 98 -5.59 7.92 0.93
CA GLY A 98 -4.19 8.16 0.66
C GLY A 98 -3.52 6.99 -0.04
N THR A 99 -3.85 5.77 0.36
CA THR A 99 -3.38 4.55 -0.30
C THR A 99 -3.81 4.51 -1.77
N ASN A 100 -5.07 4.85 -2.06
CA ASN A 100 -5.55 4.94 -3.44
C ASN A 100 -4.84 6.04 -4.24
N LEU A 101 -4.66 7.21 -3.65
CA LEU A 101 -3.97 8.34 -4.29
C LEU A 101 -2.49 8.01 -4.61
N LEU A 102 -1.87 7.14 -3.84
CA LEU A 102 -0.51 6.65 -4.09
C LEU A 102 -0.44 5.59 -5.20
N GLY A 103 -1.55 5.19 -5.78
CA GLY A 103 -1.59 4.27 -6.91
C GLY A 103 -1.70 2.79 -6.54
N VAL A 104 -2.01 2.49 -5.29
CA VAL A 104 -2.23 1.10 -4.83
C VAL A 104 -3.60 0.63 -5.29
N LYS A 105 -3.66 -0.52 -5.97
CA LYS A 105 -4.90 -1.11 -6.51
C LYS A 105 -5.41 -2.29 -5.71
N ALA A 106 -4.54 -2.96 -4.98
CA ALA A 106 -4.88 -4.12 -4.16
C ALA A 106 -3.99 -4.18 -2.92
N VAL A 107 -4.54 -4.74 -1.87
CA VAL A 107 -3.79 -5.09 -0.65
C VAL A 107 -4.01 -6.56 -0.37
N VAL A 108 -2.95 -7.31 -0.21
CA VAL A 108 -2.98 -8.74 0.09
C VAL A 108 -2.41 -8.95 1.49
N ALA A 109 -3.21 -9.46 2.39
CA ALA A 109 -2.83 -9.65 3.80
C ALA A 109 -3.33 -10.99 4.34
N GLN A 110 -2.85 -11.38 5.52
CA GLN A 110 -3.36 -12.56 6.21
C GLN A 110 -4.74 -12.28 6.82
N SER A 111 -4.93 -11.06 7.31
CA SER A 111 -6.22 -10.57 7.79
C SER A 111 -6.27 -9.05 7.77
N PHE A 112 -7.47 -8.49 7.88
CA PHE A 112 -7.72 -7.05 7.87
C PHE A 112 -8.44 -6.61 9.13
N GLU A 113 -8.12 -5.41 9.59
CA GLU A 113 -9.00 -4.69 10.50
C GLU A 113 -10.31 -4.35 9.73
N ARG A 114 -11.44 -4.60 10.36
CA ARG A 114 -12.75 -4.58 9.69
C ARG A 114 -13.11 -3.24 9.05
N ILE A 115 -12.90 -2.15 9.78
CA ILE A 115 -13.27 -0.81 9.31
C ILE A 115 -12.36 -0.39 8.16
N HIS A 116 -11.07 -0.63 8.29
CA HIS A 116 -10.10 -0.32 7.25
C HIS A 116 -10.36 -1.10 5.97
N ARG A 117 -10.73 -2.38 6.09
CA ARG A 117 -11.14 -3.21 4.96
C ARG A 117 -12.31 -2.59 4.19
N SER A 118 -13.34 -2.16 4.90
CA SER A 118 -14.52 -1.51 4.29
C SER A 118 -14.13 -0.20 3.61
N ASN A 119 -13.24 0.58 4.22
CA ASN A 119 -12.75 1.82 3.65
C ASN A 119 -11.93 1.60 2.39
N LEU A 120 -11.11 0.56 2.34
CA LEU A 120 -10.37 0.17 1.13
C LEU A 120 -11.33 -0.12 -0.03
N VAL A 121 -12.35 -0.91 0.20
CA VAL A 121 -13.37 -1.22 -0.81
C VAL A 121 -14.07 0.06 -1.28
N GLY A 122 -14.47 0.92 -0.36
CA GLY A 122 -15.11 2.20 -0.68
C GLY A 122 -14.23 3.15 -1.50
N MET A 123 -12.91 3.01 -1.42
CA MET A 123 -11.94 3.79 -2.18
C MET A 123 -11.46 3.10 -3.46
N GLY A 124 -12.05 1.96 -3.81
CA GLY A 124 -11.70 1.23 -5.04
C GLY A 124 -10.44 0.37 -4.93
N ILE A 125 -9.97 0.09 -3.73
CA ILE A 125 -8.85 -0.81 -3.48
C ILE A 125 -9.41 -2.17 -3.08
N ILE A 126 -8.93 -3.23 -3.72
CA ILE A 126 -9.45 -4.58 -3.46
C ILE A 126 -8.64 -5.24 -2.35
N PRO A 127 -9.25 -5.58 -1.21
CA PRO A 127 -8.60 -6.35 -0.17
C PRO A 127 -8.67 -7.85 -0.49
N PHE A 128 -7.52 -8.51 -0.47
CA PHE A 128 -7.41 -9.95 -0.61
C PHE A 128 -6.79 -10.56 0.64
N VAL A 129 -7.21 -11.76 0.99
CA VAL A 129 -6.53 -12.57 2.00
C VAL A 129 -5.85 -13.76 1.35
N PHE A 130 -4.68 -14.12 1.90
CA PHE A 130 -3.99 -15.36 1.57
C PHE A 130 -4.81 -16.56 2.04
N GLU A 131 -4.61 -17.70 1.39
CA GLU A 131 -5.05 -18.98 1.96
C GLU A 131 -4.38 -19.23 3.31
N GLU A 132 -5.06 -19.99 4.17
CA GLU A 132 -4.52 -20.37 5.47
C GLU A 132 -3.13 -21.01 5.33
N GLY A 133 -2.19 -20.52 6.13
CA GLY A 133 -0.79 -20.99 6.10
C GLY A 133 0.09 -20.28 5.06
N THR A 134 -0.46 -19.48 4.17
CA THR A 134 0.33 -18.70 3.21
C THR A 134 0.55 -17.28 3.73
N THR A 135 1.80 -16.83 3.70
CA THR A 135 2.21 -15.49 4.12
C THR A 135 3.14 -14.88 3.08
N TRP A 136 3.39 -13.57 3.16
CA TRP A 136 4.38 -12.96 2.27
C TRP A 136 5.78 -13.54 2.52
N GLN A 137 6.08 -13.94 3.75
CA GLN A 137 7.34 -14.60 4.10
C GLN A 137 7.46 -15.98 3.45
N SER A 138 6.39 -16.79 3.50
CA SER A 138 6.38 -18.12 2.89
C SER A 138 6.54 -18.09 1.38
N LEU A 139 6.13 -16.98 0.75
CA LEU A 139 6.29 -16.75 -0.69
C LEU A 139 7.68 -16.21 -1.04
N GLY A 140 8.49 -15.82 -0.08
CA GLY A 140 9.82 -15.25 -0.31
C GLY A 140 9.80 -13.91 -1.03
N LEU A 141 8.77 -13.10 -0.81
CA LEU A 141 8.64 -11.79 -1.45
C LEU A 141 9.71 -10.82 -0.97
N LYS A 142 10.36 -10.14 -1.89
CA LYS A 142 11.44 -9.16 -1.64
C LYS A 142 11.02 -7.73 -1.97
N GLY A 143 10.01 -7.57 -2.84
CA GLY A 143 9.51 -6.28 -3.28
C GLY A 143 9.78 -5.93 -4.74
N ASP A 144 10.60 -6.72 -5.45
CA ASP A 144 10.94 -6.54 -6.86
C ASP A 144 10.06 -7.37 -7.80
N GLU A 145 9.11 -8.12 -7.26
CA GLU A 145 8.25 -8.99 -8.02
C GLU A 145 7.21 -8.21 -8.84
N LEU A 146 6.82 -8.77 -9.97
CA LEU A 146 5.65 -8.32 -10.73
C LEU A 146 4.45 -9.18 -10.35
N VAL A 147 3.32 -8.54 -10.08
CA VAL A 147 2.10 -9.21 -9.67
C VAL A 147 1.00 -8.93 -10.68
N THR A 148 0.39 -9.99 -11.18
CA THR A 148 -0.76 -9.91 -12.10
C THR A 148 -1.95 -10.62 -11.47
N ILE A 149 -3.06 -9.90 -11.33
CA ILE A 149 -4.33 -10.46 -10.89
C ILE A 149 -5.37 -10.09 -11.94
N GLU A 150 -5.89 -11.09 -12.61
CA GLU A 150 -6.86 -10.90 -13.70
C GLU A 150 -8.29 -10.79 -13.16
N GLY A 151 -9.15 -10.08 -13.91
CA GLY A 151 -10.57 -10.01 -13.63
C GLY A 151 -10.98 -9.11 -12.47
N LEU A 152 -10.16 -8.13 -12.09
CA LEU A 152 -10.45 -7.20 -11.00
C LEU A 152 -11.62 -6.25 -11.32
N GLU A 153 -11.88 -5.97 -12.58
CA GLU A 153 -12.92 -5.05 -13.04
C GLU A 153 -14.33 -5.53 -12.74
N LYS A 154 -14.51 -6.83 -12.62
CA LYS A 154 -15.81 -7.49 -12.38
C LYS A 154 -15.75 -8.42 -11.18
N ILE A 155 -15.04 -8.04 -10.13
CA ILE A 155 -14.88 -8.88 -8.97
C ILE A 155 -16.20 -9.01 -8.21
N LYS A 156 -16.56 -10.24 -7.88
CA LYS A 156 -17.73 -10.56 -7.06
C LYS A 156 -17.33 -10.65 -5.58
N PRO A 157 -18.30 -10.45 -4.67
CA PRO A 157 -18.05 -10.68 -3.25
C PRO A 157 -17.46 -12.05 -2.98
N ARG A 158 -16.43 -12.12 -2.17
CA ARG A 158 -15.74 -13.35 -1.74
C ARG A 158 -15.26 -14.25 -2.89
N GLU A 159 -14.98 -13.67 -4.05
CA GLU A 159 -14.48 -14.40 -5.20
C GLU A 159 -13.02 -14.82 -4.98
N LYS A 160 -12.71 -16.06 -5.37
CA LYS A 160 -11.32 -16.52 -5.41
C LYS A 160 -10.66 -16.02 -6.69
N LYS A 161 -9.48 -15.46 -6.56
CA LYS A 161 -8.61 -15.02 -7.66
C LYS A 161 -7.24 -15.66 -7.53
N ILE A 162 -6.51 -15.71 -8.62
CA ILE A 162 -5.14 -16.19 -8.64
C ILE A 162 -4.22 -15.02 -8.97
N ALA A 163 -3.28 -14.75 -8.06
CA ALA A 163 -2.20 -13.82 -8.31
C ALA A 163 -1.04 -14.55 -8.97
N LYS A 164 -0.63 -14.08 -10.12
CA LYS A 164 0.58 -14.55 -10.79
C LYS A 164 1.74 -13.67 -10.37
N ILE A 165 2.69 -14.23 -9.65
CA ILE A 165 3.86 -13.51 -9.14
C ILE A 165 5.06 -13.93 -9.97
N THR A 166 5.68 -12.94 -10.63
CA THR A 166 6.93 -13.13 -11.35
C THR A 166 8.07 -12.58 -10.51
N TYR A 167 8.96 -13.47 -10.06
CA TYR A 167 10.11 -13.13 -9.26
C TYR A 167 11.24 -12.53 -10.10
N GLY A 168 12.17 -11.82 -9.44
CA GLY A 168 13.29 -11.18 -10.12
C GLY A 168 14.23 -12.15 -10.86
N ASP A 169 14.24 -13.43 -10.49
CA ASP A 169 14.99 -14.50 -11.19
C ASP A 169 14.24 -15.11 -12.39
N GLY A 170 13.05 -14.60 -12.70
CA GLY A 170 12.20 -15.10 -13.78
C GLY A 170 11.24 -16.24 -13.39
N THR A 171 11.32 -16.74 -12.16
CA THR A 171 10.40 -17.77 -11.67
C THR A 171 8.99 -17.18 -11.55
N VAL A 172 7.98 -17.96 -11.92
CA VAL A 172 6.57 -17.60 -11.81
C VAL A 172 5.87 -18.51 -10.82
N LYS A 173 5.08 -17.93 -9.91
CA LYS A 173 4.26 -18.67 -8.96
C LYS A 173 2.82 -18.17 -9.01
N GLU A 174 1.87 -19.10 -8.99
CA GLU A 174 0.45 -18.79 -8.87
C GLU A 174 0.01 -18.93 -7.42
N VAL A 175 -0.61 -17.88 -6.89
CA VAL A 175 -1.03 -17.80 -5.48
C VAL A 175 -2.53 -17.57 -5.42
N PRO A 176 -3.30 -18.50 -4.87
CA PRO A 176 -4.73 -18.30 -4.70
C PRO A 176 -5.01 -17.27 -3.61
N LEU A 177 -5.92 -16.36 -3.91
CA LEU A 177 -6.35 -15.29 -3.02
C LEU A 177 -7.87 -15.28 -2.91
N LEU A 178 -8.38 -14.88 -1.76
CA LEU A 178 -9.80 -14.65 -1.53
C LEU A 178 -10.08 -13.16 -1.45
N SER A 179 -10.98 -12.67 -2.29
CA SER A 179 -11.47 -11.30 -2.20
C SER A 179 -12.27 -11.10 -0.91
N ARG A 180 -11.96 -10.05 -0.17
CA ARG A 180 -12.71 -9.63 1.00
C ARG A 180 -13.58 -8.41 0.70
N VAL A 181 -14.09 -8.34 -0.51
CA VAL A 181 -15.25 -7.51 -0.83
C VAL A 181 -16.47 -8.29 -0.36
N ASP A 182 -17.05 -7.91 0.76
CA ASP A 182 -18.13 -8.69 1.40
C ASP A 182 -19.52 -8.23 0.92
N THR A 183 -19.64 -6.99 0.45
CA THR A 183 -20.85 -6.42 -0.18
C THR A 183 -20.43 -5.46 -1.29
N LEU A 184 -21.20 -5.43 -2.34
CA LEU A 184 -21.09 -4.42 -3.39
C LEU A 184 -21.86 -3.15 -3.01
#